data_a10da0a3783f0fff3a7f0b20f1718baa
#
_entry.id   a10da0a3783f0fff3a7f0b20f1718baa
#
_cell.length_a   1.000
_cell.length_b   1.000
_cell.length_c   1.000
_cell.angle_alpha   90.00
_cell.angle_beta   90.00
_cell.angle_gamma   90.00
#
_symmetry.space_group_name_H-M   'P 1'
#
loop_
_entity.id
_entity.type
_entity.pdbx_description
1 polymer ?
#
loop_
_entity_poly.entity_id
_entity_poly.type
_entity_poly.pdbx_seq_one_letter_code
_entity_poly.pdbx_strand_id
1 'polypeptide(L)'
;MEYIESTGYLDTEESYPYEGFGGQCKADGRKAGARVANFTIVSNNEAQMQAALVNAGPLSIGINAAWMQTYTRGVSCPFLCSPKGLDHGVLIVGYGKESFSLTRLHELPYWTIKNSWGPMWGESGYIKVCRGRGSCGLNEMVVSVQAAKA
;
A
#
# COMPACT_ATOMS: atom_id res chain seq x y z
N MET A 1 -5.70 12.05 0.29
CA MET A 1 -7.08 11.68 0.66
C MET A 1 -8.00 12.87 0.71
N GLU A 2 -7.57 14.00 1.25
CA GLU A 2 -8.36 15.26 1.33
C GLU A 2 -8.99 15.68 -0.01
N TYR A 3 -8.25 15.57 -1.11
CA TYR A 3 -8.81 15.84 -2.46
C TYR A 3 -10.01 14.94 -2.78
N ILE A 4 -9.89 13.63 -2.53
CA ILE A 4 -10.98 12.67 -2.83
C ILE A 4 -12.17 12.89 -1.92
N GLU A 5 -11.93 13.24 -0.64
CA GLU A 5 -12.98 13.60 0.31
C GLU A 5 -13.70 14.89 -0.12
N SER A 6 -12.95 15.92 -0.55
CA SER A 6 -13.53 17.20 -0.99
C SER A 6 -14.29 17.10 -2.30
N THR A 7 -13.85 16.28 -3.25
CA THR A 7 -14.53 16.01 -4.52
C THR A 7 -15.66 15.00 -4.37
N GLY A 8 -15.57 14.10 -3.38
CA GLY A 8 -16.55 13.07 -3.09
C GLY A 8 -16.48 11.84 -4.00
N TYR A 9 -15.53 11.76 -4.93
CA TYR A 9 -15.42 10.64 -5.88
C TYR A 9 -13.99 10.40 -6.38
N LEU A 10 -13.81 9.21 -6.96
CA LEU A 10 -12.68 8.84 -7.82
C LEU A 10 -13.24 8.36 -9.14
N ASP A 11 -12.69 8.86 -10.25
CA ASP A 11 -13.02 8.38 -11.59
C ASP A 11 -12.53 6.93 -11.78
N THR A 12 -13.13 6.21 -12.74
CA THR A 12 -12.66 4.88 -13.12
C THR A 12 -11.37 4.97 -13.94
N GLU A 13 -10.56 3.90 -13.95
CA GLU A 13 -9.39 3.78 -14.82
C GLU A 13 -9.76 3.95 -16.31
N GLU A 14 -10.97 3.51 -16.71
CA GLU A 14 -11.49 3.69 -18.08
C GLU A 14 -11.73 5.16 -18.43
N SER A 15 -12.27 5.94 -17.48
CA SER A 15 -12.60 7.37 -17.72
C SER A 15 -11.42 8.30 -17.51
N TYR A 16 -10.46 7.90 -16.64
CA TYR A 16 -9.27 8.66 -16.31
C TYR A 16 -8.05 7.72 -16.19
N PRO A 17 -7.51 7.26 -17.32
CA PRO A 17 -6.42 6.30 -17.32
C PRO A 17 -5.12 6.90 -16.75
N TYR A 18 -4.31 6.04 -16.10
CA TYR A 18 -3.00 6.41 -15.64
C TYR A 18 -2.01 6.55 -16.80
N GLU A 19 -1.49 7.75 -17.02
CA GLU A 19 -0.61 8.08 -18.16
C GLU A 19 0.89 8.06 -17.79
N GLY A 20 1.24 7.95 -16.50
CA GLY A 20 2.64 7.89 -16.03
C GLY A 20 3.41 9.22 -16.06
N PHE A 21 2.75 10.33 -16.40
CA PHE A 21 3.31 11.67 -16.39
C PHE A 21 2.30 12.70 -15.88
N GLY A 22 2.80 13.83 -15.39
CA GLY A 22 1.95 14.93 -14.92
C GLY A 22 1.29 15.66 -16.07
N GLY A 23 0.11 16.24 -15.83
CA GLY A 23 -0.64 16.96 -16.83
C GLY A 23 -1.79 17.78 -16.24
N GLN A 24 -2.63 18.32 -17.12
CA GLN A 24 -3.83 19.01 -16.69
C GLN A 24 -4.86 18.02 -16.14
N CYS A 25 -5.50 18.38 -15.01
CA CYS A 25 -6.54 17.56 -14.42
C CYS A 25 -7.74 17.42 -15.37
N LYS A 26 -8.15 16.18 -15.63
CA LYS A 26 -9.27 15.83 -16.52
C LYS A 26 -10.45 15.20 -15.75
N ALA A 27 -10.40 15.19 -14.40
CA ALA A 27 -11.45 14.62 -13.56
C ALA A 27 -12.76 15.38 -13.74
N ASP A 28 -13.87 14.69 -14.04
CA ASP A 28 -15.19 15.29 -14.26
C ASP A 28 -16.31 14.68 -13.39
N GLY A 29 -16.04 13.59 -12.69
CA GLY A 29 -16.96 12.93 -11.75
C GLY A 29 -18.17 12.23 -12.36
N ARG A 30 -18.35 12.29 -13.68
CA ARG A 30 -19.50 11.66 -14.34
C ARG A 30 -19.44 10.14 -14.37
N LYS A 31 -18.23 9.58 -14.25
CA LYS A 31 -17.99 8.13 -14.22
C LYS A 31 -17.28 7.73 -12.92
N ALA A 32 -17.81 8.19 -11.79
CA ALA A 32 -17.28 7.85 -10.49
C ALA A 32 -17.26 6.33 -10.28
N GLY A 33 -16.07 5.76 -10.11
CA GLY A 33 -15.89 4.33 -9.82
C GLY A 33 -15.95 4.02 -8.33
N ALA A 34 -15.64 5.01 -7.49
CA ALA A 34 -15.69 4.90 -6.04
C ALA A 34 -16.00 6.24 -5.38
N ARG A 35 -16.61 6.18 -4.19
CA ARG A 35 -16.80 7.33 -3.31
C ARG A 35 -16.19 7.08 -1.96
N VAL A 36 -15.61 8.11 -1.37
CA VAL A 36 -15.01 8.07 -0.04
C VAL A 36 -15.90 8.84 0.92
N ALA A 37 -16.31 8.19 2.00
CA ALA A 37 -17.10 8.82 3.07
C ALA A 37 -16.20 9.53 4.07
N ASN A 38 -15.07 8.92 4.41
CA ASN A 38 -14.12 9.44 5.39
C ASN A 38 -12.79 8.69 5.26
N PHE A 39 -11.74 9.25 5.85
CA PHE A 39 -10.46 8.56 6.03
C PHE A 39 -9.90 8.83 7.42
N THR A 40 -9.05 7.91 7.90
CA THR A 40 -8.38 8.03 9.19
C THR A 40 -6.89 7.82 9.00
N ILE A 41 -6.08 8.73 9.54
CA ILE A 41 -4.64 8.53 9.62
C ILE A 41 -4.37 7.51 10.71
N VAL A 42 -3.74 6.40 10.33
CA VAL A 42 -3.38 5.32 11.25
C VAL A 42 -2.01 5.63 11.86
N SER A 43 -1.84 5.30 13.14
CA SER A 43 -0.56 5.43 13.84
C SER A 43 0.56 4.66 13.10
N ASN A 44 1.80 5.16 13.21
CA ASN A 44 3.00 4.50 12.69
C ASN A 44 3.42 3.24 13.48
N ASN A 45 2.68 2.87 14.51
CA ASN A 45 2.89 1.64 15.25
C ASN A 45 2.30 0.46 14.46
N GLU A 46 3.16 -0.47 14.03
CA GLU A 46 2.75 -1.58 13.17
C GLU A 46 1.77 -2.56 13.83
N ALA A 47 1.69 -2.63 15.16
CA ALA A 47 0.65 -3.40 15.84
C ALA A 47 -0.73 -2.71 15.72
N GLN A 48 -0.77 -1.37 15.77
CA GLN A 48 -1.99 -0.60 15.53
C GLN A 48 -2.41 -0.64 14.06
N MET A 49 -1.44 -0.64 13.12
CA MET A 49 -1.71 -0.86 11.70
C MET A 49 -2.35 -2.24 11.47
N GLN A 50 -1.87 -3.29 12.15
CA GLN A 50 -2.47 -4.62 12.07
C GLN A 50 -3.91 -4.62 12.57
N ALA A 51 -4.18 -3.97 13.70
CA ALA A 51 -5.54 -3.84 14.23
C ALA A 51 -6.46 -3.06 13.26
N ALA A 52 -5.95 -1.96 12.67
CA ALA A 52 -6.68 -1.18 11.69
C ALA A 52 -7.00 -2.01 10.43
N LEU A 53 -6.02 -2.78 9.91
CA LEU A 53 -6.21 -3.67 8.76
C LEU A 53 -7.31 -4.71 9.01
N VAL A 54 -7.34 -5.31 10.21
CA VAL A 54 -8.36 -6.32 10.58
C VAL A 54 -9.75 -5.69 10.72
N ASN A 55 -9.83 -4.50 11.32
CA ASN A 55 -11.11 -3.87 11.64
C ASN A 55 -11.71 -3.07 10.46
N ALA A 56 -10.88 -2.44 9.65
CA ALA A 56 -11.32 -1.49 8.61
C ALA A 56 -10.97 -1.93 7.18
N GLY A 57 -10.22 -3.02 7.00
CA GLY A 57 -9.80 -3.50 5.69
C GLY A 57 -8.47 -2.90 5.22
N PRO A 58 -8.16 -2.99 3.93
CA PRO A 58 -6.87 -2.61 3.37
C PRO A 58 -6.42 -1.19 3.73
N LEU A 59 -5.10 -1.01 3.93
CA LEU A 59 -4.50 0.27 4.30
C LEU A 59 -3.70 0.84 3.13
N SER A 60 -3.98 2.09 2.77
CA SER A 60 -3.16 2.84 1.80
C SER A 60 -1.91 3.37 2.49
N ILE A 61 -0.74 3.11 1.92
CA ILE A 61 0.54 3.53 2.49
C ILE A 61 1.45 4.17 1.45
N GLY A 62 2.34 5.05 1.94
CA GLY A 62 3.53 5.46 1.20
C GLY A 62 4.69 4.52 1.51
N ILE A 63 5.57 4.29 0.54
CA ILE A 63 6.78 3.49 0.70
C ILE A 63 7.91 4.03 -0.17
N ASN A 64 9.15 3.84 0.26
CA ASN A 64 10.31 4.03 -0.62
C ASN A 64 10.49 2.77 -1.48
N ALA A 65 10.22 2.87 -2.78
CA ALA A 65 10.11 1.72 -3.68
C ALA A 65 11.38 1.42 -4.48
N ALA A 66 12.46 2.17 -4.31
CA ALA A 66 13.67 2.00 -5.11
C ALA A 66 14.20 0.55 -5.14
N TRP A 67 14.10 -0.16 -4.02
CA TRP A 67 14.54 -1.55 -3.88
C TRP A 67 13.53 -2.59 -4.42
N MET A 68 12.25 -2.21 -4.59
CA MET A 68 11.19 -3.14 -4.99
C MET A 68 11.35 -3.64 -6.42
N GLN A 69 12.05 -2.90 -7.27
CA GLN A 69 12.20 -3.22 -8.70
C GLN A 69 12.80 -4.62 -8.95
N THR A 70 13.67 -5.08 -8.05
CA THR A 70 14.35 -6.38 -8.17
C THR A 70 13.67 -7.49 -7.38
N TYR A 71 12.54 -7.22 -6.75
CA TYR A 71 11.82 -8.23 -5.96
C TYR A 71 11.19 -9.29 -6.86
N THR A 72 11.35 -10.55 -6.50
CA THR A 72 10.75 -11.70 -7.19
C THR A 72 9.81 -12.49 -6.28
N ARG A 73 10.25 -12.89 -5.08
CA ARG A 73 9.45 -13.70 -4.15
C ARG A 73 10.04 -13.75 -2.74
N GLY A 74 9.22 -14.24 -1.78
CA GLY A 74 9.59 -14.45 -0.37
C GLY A 74 9.53 -13.18 0.46
N VAL A 75 9.81 -13.28 1.75
CA VAL A 75 9.79 -12.12 2.65
C VAL A 75 11.04 -11.28 2.45
N SER A 76 10.86 -10.06 1.96
CA SER A 76 11.92 -9.08 1.77
C SER A 76 12.10 -8.22 3.02
N CYS A 77 13.33 -8.17 3.53
CA CYS A 77 13.72 -7.34 4.68
C CYS A 77 14.91 -6.46 4.25
N PRO A 78 14.70 -5.45 3.43
CA PRO A 78 15.81 -4.62 2.93
C PRO A 78 16.51 -3.92 4.08
N PHE A 79 17.82 -4.15 4.18
CA PHE A 79 18.65 -3.55 5.23
C PHE A 79 19.00 -2.08 4.95
N LEU A 80 19.24 -1.77 3.66
CA LEU A 80 19.60 -0.43 3.19
C LEU A 80 18.41 0.19 2.46
N CYS A 81 17.35 0.53 3.17
CA CYS A 81 16.22 1.23 2.62
C CYS A 81 15.82 2.37 3.56
N SER A 82 15.92 3.60 3.06
CA SER A 82 15.59 4.78 3.84
C SER A 82 14.09 4.82 4.17
N PRO A 83 13.71 5.09 5.41
CA PRO A 83 12.31 5.38 5.75
C PRO A 83 11.85 6.77 5.27
N LYS A 84 12.78 7.59 4.77
CA LYS A 84 12.52 8.92 4.23
C LYS A 84 12.49 8.87 2.70
N GLY A 85 11.79 9.82 2.10
CA GLY A 85 11.69 9.88 0.63
C GLY A 85 10.72 8.84 0.09
N LEU A 86 9.51 8.80 0.66
CA LEU A 86 8.42 7.98 0.14
C LEU A 86 8.09 8.46 -1.27
N ASP A 87 8.21 7.57 -2.25
CA ASP A 87 8.09 7.87 -3.68
C ASP A 87 7.02 7.02 -4.39
N HIS A 88 6.37 6.12 -3.64
CA HIS A 88 5.41 5.19 -4.21
C HIS A 88 4.22 4.93 -3.27
N GLY A 89 3.02 4.85 -3.85
CA GLY A 89 1.79 4.49 -3.15
C GLY A 89 1.41 3.03 -3.39
N VAL A 90 1.16 2.28 -2.30
CA VAL A 90 0.77 0.86 -2.36
C VAL A 90 -0.29 0.54 -1.31
N LEU A 91 -0.81 -0.68 -1.31
CA LEU A 91 -1.91 -1.10 -0.45
C LEU A 91 -1.51 -2.30 0.41
N ILE A 92 -1.49 -2.16 1.75
CA ILE A 92 -1.38 -3.32 2.65
C ILE A 92 -2.72 -4.05 2.63
N VAL A 93 -2.71 -5.33 2.26
CA VAL A 93 -3.91 -6.16 2.12
C VAL A 93 -3.92 -7.36 3.08
N GLY A 94 -2.80 -7.62 3.76
CA GLY A 94 -2.70 -8.75 4.66
C GLY A 94 -1.41 -8.74 5.46
N TYR A 95 -1.28 -9.71 6.35
CA TYR A 95 -0.08 -9.98 7.12
C TYR A 95 0.04 -11.46 7.41
N GLY A 96 1.24 -11.89 7.76
CA GLY A 96 1.49 -13.26 8.12
C GLY A 96 2.84 -13.46 8.81
N LYS A 97 3.20 -14.71 8.94
CA LYS A 97 4.53 -15.16 9.38
C LYS A 97 4.98 -16.25 8.44
N GLU A 98 6.19 -16.15 7.94
CA GLU A 98 6.83 -17.21 7.17
C GLU A 98 7.67 -18.07 8.10
N SER A 99 7.30 -19.32 8.20
CA SER A 99 8.06 -20.32 8.95
C SER A 99 9.18 -20.83 8.07
N PHE A 100 10.40 -20.51 8.44
CA PHE A 100 11.59 -21.25 8.09
C PHE A 100 12.09 -21.34 6.64
N SER A 101 13.29 -20.88 6.46
CA SER A 101 14.29 -21.39 5.52
C SER A 101 15.39 -22.09 6.36
N LEU A 102 16.06 -23.10 5.82
CA LEU A 102 17.18 -23.84 6.43
C LEU A 102 18.29 -22.94 7.04
N THR A 103 18.28 -21.66 6.73
CA THR A 103 19.25 -20.66 7.19
C THR A 103 18.72 -19.68 8.22
N ARG A 104 17.41 -19.73 8.58
CA ARG A 104 16.80 -18.80 9.54
C ARG A 104 16.02 -19.55 10.61
N LEU A 105 16.47 -19.46 11.84
CA LEU A 105 15.91 -20.15 13.02
C LEU A 105 14.65 -19.49 13.59
N HIS A 106 14.18 -18.38 13.00
CA HIS A 106 13.05 -17.61 13.52
C HIS A 106 12.00 -17.32 12.45
N GLU A 107 10.72 -17.33 12.86
CA GLU A 107 9.61 -16.84 12.04
C GLU A 107 9.82 -15.40 11.63
N LEU A 108 9.59 -15.11 10.36
CA LEU A 108 9.60 -13.75 9.82
C LEU A 108 8.18 -13.23 9.69
N PRO A 109 7.75 -12.31 10.57
CA PRO A 109 6.49 -11.61 10.36
C PRO A 109 6.59 -10.69 9.14
N TYR A 110 5.52 -10.64 8.34
CA TYR A 110 5.48 -9.82 7.13
C TYR A 110 4.13 -9.16 6.91
N TRP A 111 4.14 -8.12 6.09
CA TRP A 111 3.00 -7.52 5.43
C TRP A 111 2.87 -8.05 4.01
N THR A 112 1.64 -8.36 3.58
CA THR A 112 1.31 -8.57 2.17
C THR A 112 0.87 -7.24 1.59
N ILE A 113 1.60 -6.77 0.59
CA ILE A 113 1.37 -5.49 -0.06
C ILE A 113 1.00 -5.73 -1.51
N LYS A 114 -0.13 -5.17 -1.95
CA LYS A 114 -0.55 -5.12 -3.35
C LYS A 114 0.14 -3.95 -4.03
N ASN A 115 0.86 -4.23 -5.12
CA ASN A 115 1.50 -3.23 -5.97
C ASN A 115 0.68 -2.94 -7.23
N SER A 116 1.09 -1.94 -8.01
CA SER A 116 0.45 -1.50 -9.25
C SER A 116 1.31 -1.73 -10.51
N TRP A 117 2.34 -2.60 -10.43
CA TRP A 117 3.26 -2.86 -11.55
C TRP A 117 2.88 -4.09 -12.40
N GLY A 118 1.64 -4.54 -12.28
CA GLY A 118 1.09 -5.65 -13.04
C GLY A 118 1.31 -7.02 -12.41
N PRO A 119 0.58 -8.05 -12.90
CA PRO A 119 0.59 -9.39 -12.31
C PRO A 119 1.88 -10.18 -12.58
N MET A 120 2.70 -9.75 -13.54
CA MET A 120 3.98 -10.40 -13.85
C MET A 120 5.11 -9.97 -12.91
N TRP A 121 4.90 -8.93 -12.11
CA TRP A 121 5.86 -8.47 -11.11
C TRP A 121 5.65 -9.19 -9.76
N GLY A 122 6.75 -9.51 -9.09
CA GLY A 122 6.73 -10.11 -7.75
C GLY A 122 5.93 -11.40 -7.66
N GLU A 123 5.18 -11.57 -6.59
CA GLU A 123 4.27 -12.70 -6.38
C GLU A 123 2.87 -12.36 -6.94
N SER A 124 2.68 -12.45 -8.24
CA SER A 124 1.43 -12.11 -8.94
C SER A 124 0.95 -10.68 -8.66
N GLY A 125 1.86 -9.71 -8.65
CA GLY A 125 1.59 -8.30 -8.35
C GLY A 125 1.68 -7.93 -6.88
N TYR A 126 2.05 -8.88 -6.02
CA TYR A 126 2.20 -8.67 -4.57
C TYR A 126 3.66 -8.79 -4.12
N ILE A 127 3.93 -8.21 -2.96
CA ILE A 127 5.21 -8.33 -2.26
C ILE A 127 4.97 -8.62 -0.78
N LYS A 128 5.85 -9.42 -0.18
CA LYS A 128 5.92 -9.60 1.27
C LYS A 128 7.08 -8.79 1.83
N VAL A 129 6.79 -7.90 2.74
CA VAL A 129 7.79 -7.03 3.40
C VAL A 129 7.82 -7.30 4.88
N CYS A 130 9.02 -7.38 5.48
CA CYS A 130 9.19 -7.56 6.91
C CYS A 130 8.33 -6.61 7.72
N ARG A 131 7.61 -7.16 8.71
CA ARG A 131 6.77 -6.43 9.66
C ARG A 131 7.50 -6.23 11.00
N GLY A 132 7.24 -5.07 11.66
CA GLY A 132 7.79 -4.74 12.97
C GLY A 132 9.09 -3.95 12.93
N ARG A 133 9.49 -3.42 11.77
CA ARG A 133 10.75 -2.67 11.58
C ARG A 133 10.60 -1.35 10.83
N GLY A 134 9.39 -0.96 10.43
CA GLY A 134 9.16 0.22 9.61
C GLY A 134 9.91 0.17 8.27
N SER A 135 10.04 -1.02 7.67
CA SER A 135 10.87 -1.24 6.48
C SER A 135 10.50 -0.26 5.36
N CYS A 136 11.49 0.50 4.88
CA CYS A 136 11.33 1.48 3.79
C CYS A 136 10.27 2.55 4.04
N GLY A 137 9.98 2.85 5.31
CA GLY A 137 9.02 3.88 5.71
C GLY A 137 7.55 3.48 5.51
N LEU A 138 7.25 2.19 5.33
CA LEU A 138 5.89 1.70 5.11
C LEU A 138 4.87 2.10 6.20
N ASN A 139 5.35 2.50 7.37
CA ASN A 139 4.55 2.95 8.51
C ASN A 139 4.53 4.49 8.69
N GLU A 140 5.23 5.26 7.85
CA GLU A 140 5.32 6.72 8.00
C GLU A 140 4.08 7.45 7.47
N MET A 141 3.42 6.90 6.46
CA MET A 141 2.19 7.44 5.89
C MET A 141 1.18 6.31 5.70
N VAL A 142 0.25 6.17 6.64
CA VAL A 142 -0.73 5.09 6.66
C VAL A 142 -2.14 5.66 6.79
N VAL A 143 -3.00 5.27 5.88
CA VAL A 143 -4.39 5.76 5.82
C VAL A 143 -5.35 4.59 5.67
N SER A 144 -6.37 4.56 6.52
CA SER A 144 -7.57 3.73 6.38
C SER A 144 -8.68 4.55 5.74
N VAL A 145 -9.36 4.00 4.74
CA VAL A 145 -10.41 4.68 3.98
C VAL A 145 -11.73 3.96 4.18
N GLN A 146 -12.78 4.72 4.44
CA GLN A 146 -14.16 4.24 4.44
C GLN A 146 -14.83 4.60 3.12
N ALA A 147 -15.24 3.59 2.35
CA ALA A 147 -16.05 3.81 1.16
C ALA A 147 -17.44 4.32 1.56
N ALA A 148 -17.96 5.28 0.81
CA ALA A 148 -19.36 5.66 0.93
C ALA A 148 -20.23 4.51 0.37
N LYS A 149 -21.40 4.31 0.96
CA LYS A 149 -22.39 3.41 0.37
C LYS A 149 -22.82 3.99 -0.98
N ALA A 150 -22.91 3.12 -1.97
CA ALA A 150 -23.49 3.44 -3.27
C ALA A 150 -24.96 3.85 -3.13
#